data_501ddcc4ed05d9aebfd1cbc0af0b5ffa
#
_entry.id   501ddcc4ed05d9aebfd1cbc0af0b5ffa
#
_cell.length_a   1.000
_cell.length_b   1.000
_cell.length_c   1.000
_cell.angle_alpha   90.00
_cell.angle_beta   90.00
_cell.angle_gamma   90.00
#
_symmetry.space_group_name_H-M   'P 1'
#
loop_
_entity.id
_entity.type
_entity.pdbx_description
1 polymer ?
#
loop_
_entity_poly.entity_id
_entity_poly.type
_entity_poly.pdbx_seq_one_letter_code
_entity_poly.pdbx_strand_id
1 'polypeptide(L)'
;DLVAMVVEKAVKMAQMMNIPIVGLVENMSYLACPDCGRKIYLFGEGKTQEAADRYGLPLLAQMPIDPALAALVDAGRIEDFQGSWLSAAADRLEC
;
A
#
# COMPACT_ATOMS: atom_id res chain seq x y z
N ASP A 1 -3.85 -12.21 12.15
CA ASP A 1 -2.99 -11.90 11.03
C ASP A 1 -1.76 -11.11 11.48
N LEU A 2 -0.58 -11.63 11.18
CA LEU A 2 0.68 -11.02 11.61
C LEU A 2 0.86 -9.60 11.05
N VAL A 3 0.51 -9.42 9.79
CA VAL A 3 0.63 -8.10 9.12
C VAL A 3 -0.25 -7.07 9.82
N ALA A 4 -1.48 -7.44 10.14
CA ALA A 4 -2.40 -6.54 10.83
C ALA A 4 -1.88 -6.16 12.22
N MET A 5 -1.24 -7.10 12.93
CA MET A 5 -0.63 -6.82 14.23
C MET A 5 0.53 -5.82 14.12
N VAL A 6 1.37 -5.96 13.11
CA VAL A 6 2.51 -5.06 12.88
C VAL A 6 2.01 -3.65 12.58
N VAL A 7 1.01 -3.53 11.71
CA VAL A 7 0.40 -2.24 11.38
C VAL A 7 -0.23 -1.59 12.60
N GLU A 8 -0.95 -2.36 13.40
CA GLU A 8 -1.57 -1.86 14.63
C GLU A 8 -0.53 -1.28 15.59
N LYS A 9 0.58 -2.00 15.78
CA LYS A 9 1.66 -1.52 16.64
C LYS A 9 2.31 -0.24 16.11
N ALA A 10 2.48 -0.15 14.79
CA ALA A 10 3.04 1.05 14.16
C ALA A 10 2.12 2.26 14.36
N VAL A 11 0.81 2.08 14.18
CA VAL A 11 -0.17 3.16 14.39
C VAL A 11 -0.15 3.62 15.84
N LYS A 12 -0.16 2.69 16.79
CA LYS A 12 -0.13 3.01 18.22
C LYS A 12 1.15 3.76 18.60
N MET A 13 2.29 3.34 18.07
CA MET A 13 3.57 4.01 18.33
C MET A 13 3.55 5.45 17.81
N ALA A 14 3.06 5.67 16.61
CA ALA A 14 2.94 7.01 16.03
C ALA A 14 2.03 7.90 16.89
N GLN A 15 0.93 7.37 17.38
CA GLN A 15 0.00 8.09 18.24
C GLN A 15 0.67 8.46 19.57
N MET A 16 1.45 7.55 20.17
CA MET A 16 2.17 7.81 21.41
C MET A 16 3.23 8.89 21.26
N MET A 17 3.83 8.98 20.07
CA MET A 17 4.87 9.97 19.78
C MET A 17 4.30 11.28 19.23
N ASN A 18 2.98 11.38 19.13
CA ASN A 18 2.28 12.54 18.56
C ASN A 18 2.70 12.82 17.11
N ILE A 19 2.99 11.76 16.35
CA ILE A 19 3.31 11.88 14.93
C ILE A 19 2.01 11.74 14.14
N PRO A 20 1.66 12.74 13.31
CA PRO A 20 0.44 12.65 12.52
C PRO A 20 0.57 11.57 11.45
N ILE A 21 -0.51 10.79 11.27
CA ILE A 21 -0.57 9.75 10.25
C ILE A 21 -1.46 10.27 9.12
N VAL A 22 -0.89 10.42 7.93
CA VAL A 22 -1.59 10.96 6.77
C VAL A 22 -2.55 9.94 6.16
N GLY A 23 -2.17 8.66 6.17
CA GLY A 23 -2.98 7.60 5.60
C GLY A 23 -2.22 6.30 5.48
N LEU A 24 -2.82 5.34 4.78
CA LEU A 24 -2.23 4.02 4.54
C LEU A 24 -2.01 3.79 3.06
N VAL A 25 -0.94 3.09 2.73
CA VAL A 25 -0.67 2.58 1.38
C VAL A 25 -0.50 1.07 1.48
N GLU A 26 -1.23 0.33 0.67
CA GLU A 26 -1.11 -1.13 0.61
C GLU A 26 -0.28 -1.53 -0.59
N ASN A 27 0.86 -2.20 -0.35
CA ASN A 27 1.65 -2.81 -1.39
C ASN A 27 1.30 -4.29 -1.50
N MET A 28 1.50 -4.86 -2.66
CA MET A 28 1.22 -6.28 -2.93
C MET A 28 -0.25 -6.64 -2.65
N SER A 29 -1.14 -5.68 -2.94
CA SER A 29 -2.57 -5.81 -2.66
C SER A 29 -3.24 -6.88 -3.50
N TYR A 30 -2.85 -6.97 -4.77
CA TYR A 30 -3.47 -7.89 -5.72
C TYR A 30 -2.48 -8.25 -6.83
N LEU A 31 -2.82 -9.31 -7.57
CA LEU A 31 -2.12 -9.70 -8.79
C LEU A 31 -3.08 -9.50 -9.96
N ALA A 32 -2.68 -8.74 -10.97
CA ALA A 32 -3.48 -8.58 -12.17
C ALA A 32 -3.26 -9.77 -13.11
N CYS A 33 -4.36 -10.41 -13.55
CA CYS A 33 -4.27 -11.51 -14.52
C CYS A 33 -3.76 -10.97 -15.86
N PRO A 34 -2.67 -11.51 -16.43
CA PRO A 34 -2.11 -10.99 -17.68
C PRO A 34 -3.03 -11.19 -18.89
N ASP A 35 -3.94 -12.17 -18.82
CA ASP A 35 -4.83 -12.50 -19.95
C ASP A 35 -6.14 -11.71 -19.93
N CYS A 36 -6.71 -11.45 -18.77
CA CYS A 36 -8.04 -10.83 -18.64
C CYS A 36 -8.08 -9.58 -17.77
N GLY A 37 -6.98 -9.21 -17.12
CA GLY A 37 -6.92 -8.04 -16.25
C GLY A 37 -7.63 -8.18 -14.93
N ARG A 38 -8.15 -9.37 -14.60
CA ARG A 38 -8.85 -9.60 -13.34
C ARG A 38 -7.89 -9.48 -12.17
N LYS A 39 -8.34 -8.79 -11.13
CA LYS A 39 -7.56 -8.66 -9.90
C LYS A 39 -7.72 -9.90 -9.03
N ILE A 40 -6.59 -10.46 -8.61
CA ILE A 40 -6.54 -11.63 -7.74
C ILE A 40 -5.95 -11.20 -6.40
N TYR A 41 -6.73 -11.31 -5.33
CA TYR A 41 -6.31 -10.88 -3.99
C TYR A 41 -5.76 -12.07 -3.22
N LEU A 42 -4.45 -12.30 -3.34
CA LEU A 42 -3.78 -13.46 -2.74
C LEU A 42 -3.79 -13.45 -1.21
N PHE A 43 -3.82 -12.27 -0.60
CA PHE A 43 -3.72 -12.10 0.85
C PHE A 43 -5.05 -11.66 1.48
N GLY A 44 -6.15 -11.76 0.74
CA GLY A 44 -7.48 -11.37 1.19
C GLY A 44 -7.88 -9.98 0.74
N GLU A 45 -9.15 -9.84 0.38
CA GLU A 45 -9.72 -8.58 -0.08
C GLU A 45 -10.26 -7.77 1.10
N GLY A 46 -10.00 -6.47 1.10
CA GLY A 46 -10.63 -5.54 2.03
C GLY A 46 -10.01 -5.45 3.42
N LYS A 47 -8.99 -6.23 3.74
CA LYS A 47 -8.37 -6.21 5.08
C LYS A 47 -7.73 -4.87 5.42
N THR A 48 -7.05 -4.26 4.45
CA THR A 48 -6.42 -2.95 4.66
C THR A 48 -7.46 -1.86 4.79
N GLN A 49 -8.55 -1.95 4.02
CA GLN A 49 -9.64 -1.00 4.15
C GLN A 49 -10.31 -1.10 5.53
N GLU A 50 -10.47 -2.31 6.05
CA GLU A 50 -10.98 -2.50 7.41
C GLU A 50 -10.08 -1.85 8.46
N ALA A 51 -8.76 -2.01 8.31
CA ALA A 51 -7.79 -1.39 9.22
C ALA A 51 -7.84 0.12 9.11
N ALA A 52 -7.92 0.66 7.89
CA ALA A 52 -8.04 2.09 7.66
C ALA A 52 -9.29 2.66 8.34
N ASP A 53 -10.41 1.98 8.19
CA ASP A 53 -11.67 2.39 8.80
C ASP A 53 -11.60 2.36 10.33
N ARG A 54 -10.96 1.31 10.87
CA ARG A 54 -10.80 1.14 12.32
C ARG A 54 -10.03 2.31 12.95
N TYR A 55 -9.00 2.80 12.28
CA TYR A 55 -8.14 3.88 12.80
C TYR A 55 -8.52 5.26 12.28
N GLY A 56 -9.58 5.35 11.47
CA GLY A 56 -10.02 6.61 10.90
C GLY A 56 -9.02 7.21 9.91
N LEU A 57 -8.27 6.37 9.22
CA LEU A 57 -7.26 6.79 8.25
C LEU A 57 -7.71 6.53 6.83
N PRO A 58 -7.36 7.41 5.87
CA PRO A 58 -7.66 7.13 4.47
C PRO A 58 -6.72 6.08 3.89
N LEU A 59 -7.25 5.23 3.03
CA LEU A 59 -6.45 4.33 2.22
C LEU A 59 -6.05 5.10 0.95
N LEU A 60 -4.80 5.52 0.88
CA LEU A 60 -4.32 6.42 -0.18
C LEU A 60 -4.08 5.70 -1.51
N ALA A 61 -3.58 4.47 -1.46
CA ALA A 61 -3.29 3.70 -2.67
C ALA A 61 -3.22 2.22 -2.37
N GLN A 62 -3.51 1.41 -3.39
CA GLN A 62 -3.31 -0.03 -3.38
C GLN A 62 -2.43 -0.38 -4.58
N MET A 63 -1.29 -0.99 -4.32
CA MET A 63 -0.33 -1.34 -5.35
C MET A 63 -0.39 -2.83 -5.65
N PRO A 64 -0.31 -3.23 -6.92
CA PRO A 64 -0.31 -4.64 -7.28
C PRO A 64 1.03 -5.31 -6.98
N ILE A 65 1.03 -6.64 -7.01
CA ILE A 65 2.26 -7.42 -7.08
C ILE A 65 2.81 -7.23 -8.48
N ASP A 66 3.98 -6.59 -8.60
CA ASP A 66 4.55 -6.24 -9.91
C ASP A 66 5.98 -6.78 -10.01
N PRO A 67 6.20 -7.85 -10.78
CA PRO A 67 7.55 -8.40 -10.98
C PRO A 67 8.51 -7.41 -11.63
N ALA A 68 8.02 -6.51 -12.48
CA ALA A 68 8.87 -5.50 -13.11
C ALA A 68 9.44 -4.53 -12.07
N LEU A 69 8.62 -4.13 -11.09
CA LEU A 69 9.09 -3.29 -9.99
C LEU A 69 10.17 -3.99 -9.18
N ALA A 70 9.95 -5.26 -8.83
CA ALA A 70 10.93 -6.04 -8.08
C ALA A 70 12.24 -6.15 -8.84
N ALA A 71 12.21 -6.38 -10.15
CA ALA A 71 13.41 -6.48 -10.97
C ALA A 71 14.18 -5.16 -11.00
N LEU A 72 13.50 -4.03 -11.09
CA LEU A 72 14.13 -2.71 -11.08
C LEU A 72 14.76 -2.40 -9.73
N VAL A 73 14.09 -2.75 -8.64
CA VAL A 73 14.64 -2.57 -7.29
C VAL A 73 15.91 -3.41 -7.11
N ASP A 74 15.89 -4.67 -7.53
CA ASP A 74 17.04 -5.57 -7.43
C ASP A 74 18.22 -5.06 -8.27
N ALA A 75 17.94 -4.42 -9.40
CA ALA A 75 18.96 -3.84 -10.26
C ALA A 75 19.43 -2.44 -9.82
N GLY A 76 18.85 -1.88 -8.78
CA GLY A 76 19.16 -0.54 -8.31
C GLY A 76 18.65 0.57 -9.25
N ARG A 77 17.57 0.30 -9.99
CA ARG A 77 17.03 1.22 -10.99
C ARG A 77 15.56 1.57 -10.73
N ILE A 78 15.20 1.73 -9.46
CA ILE A 78 13.82 2.03 -9.06
C ILE A 78 13.28 3.31 -9.70
N GLU A 79 14.13 4.30 -9.94
CA GLU A 79 13.73 5.56 -10.57
C GLU A 79 13.25 5.40 -12.01
N ASP A 80 13.57 4.28 -12.66
CA ASP A 80 13.09 3.98 -14.01
C ASP A 80 11.68 3.40 -14.01
N PHE A 81 11.13 3.09 -12.84
CA PHE A 81 9.80 2.52 -12.71
C PHE A 81 8.72 3.53 -13.08
N GLN A 82 7.78 3.11 -13.92
CA GLN A 82 6.66 3.93 -14.34
C GLN A 82 5.35 3.27 -13.89
N GLY A 83 4.90 3.68 -12.71
CA GLY A 83 3.63 3.24 -12.18
C GLY A 83 2.84 4.44 -11.71
N SER A 84 1.50 4.35 -11.82
CA SER A 84 0.61 5.45 -11.48
C SER A 84 -0.14 5.26 -10.16
N TRP A 85 0.06 4.12 -9.49
CA TRP A 85 -0.72 3.77 -8.29
C TRP A 85 -0.55 4.75 -7.14
N LEU A 86 0.59 5.43 -7.06
CA LEU A 86 0.89 6.38 -6.00
C LEU A 86 0.62 7.83 -6.39
N SER A 87 0.19 8.10 -7.61
CA SER A 87 -0.03 9.48 -8.07
C SER A 87 -1.06 10.22 -7.22
N ALA A 88 -2.19 9.59 -6.94
CA ALA A 88 -3.22 10.20 -6.10
C ALA A 88 -2.74 10.41 -4.66
N ALA A 89 -1.95 9.48 -4.13
CA ALA A 89 -1.37 9.60 -2.81
C ALA A 89 -0.38 10.77 -2.75
N ALA A 90 0.47 10.89 -3.77
CA ALA A 90 1.44 11.99 -3.86
C ALA A 90 0.72 13.34 -3.93
N ASP A 91 -0.35 13.45 -4.71
CA ASP A 91 -1.14 14.67 -4.81
C ASP A 91 -1.71 15.09 -3.45
N ARG A 92 -2.17 14.13 -2.65
CA ARG A 92 -2.68 14.41 -1.31
C ARG A 92 -1.60 14.90 -0.35
N LEU A 93 -0.37 14.41 -0.51
CA LEU A 93 0.75 14.81 0.36
C LEU A 93 1.27 16.19 0.02
N GLU A 94 1.10 16.65 -1.22
CA GLU A 94 1.54 17.97 -1.67
C GLU A 94 0.60 19.11 -1.28
N CYS A 95 -0.56 18.78 -0.76
CA CYS A 95 -1.55 19.79 -0.35
C CYS A 95 -1.19 20.44 1.00
#